data_f1ea05fc468ef51b91f7e760d6f32a8f
#
_entry.id   f1ea05fc468ef51b91f7e760d6f32a8f
#
_cell.length_a   1.000
_cell.length_b   1.000
_cell.length_c   1.000
_cell.angle_alpha   90.00
_cell.angle_beta   90.00
_cell.angle_gamma   90.00
#
_symmetry.space_group_name_H-M   'P 1'
#
loop_
_entity.id
_entity.type
_entity.pdbx_description
1 polymer ?
#
loop_
_entity_poly.entity_id
_entity_poly.type
_entity_poly.pdbx_seq_one_letter_code
_entity_poly.pdbx_strand_id
1 'polypeptide(L)'
;KNNDTIWHDISPEKIVMVEHFTITSDAEAPTQCSPYEILVTGNTLTIMPDYIGYGLTRHLPHPYLNHELCATNSIDALAAGYTLFDEVASCELKEDWTTCVIGASQGGGNALAVHKFMDTNPEYAEVWKFEYSYAAAGPYNPSLTMEKYFEKGKTSYPLVYPFTLKSMMQSYPDILGKYTEEEMFSDEYLQMKDTIDYMFESKNFTTAEINEGLLKNLRITVDENLSDDEIY
;
A
#
# COMPACT_ATOMS: atom_id res chain seq x y z
N LYS A 1 23.13 2.80 28.31
CA LYS A 1 23.07 4.10 27.62
C LYS A 1 21.60 4.43 27.56
N ASN A 2 21.16 5.42 28.33
CA ASN A 2 19.79 5.88 28.34
C ASN A 2 19.48 6.50 26.97
N ASN A 3 18.62 5.84 26.20
CA ASN A 3 17.89 6.51 25.15
C ASN A 3 16.71 7.24 25.83
N ASP A 4 17.01 8.37 26.44
CA ASP A 4 15.99 9.35 26.77
C ASP A 4 15.49 9.90 25.43
N THR A 5 14.45 9.28 24.90
CA THR A 5 13.66 9.86 23.81
C THR A 5 13.05 11.12 24.40
N ILE A 6 13.60 12.26 24.06
CA ILE A 6 13.06 13.56 24.48
C ILE A 6 11.79 13.75 23.67
N TRP A 7 10.66 13.33 24.21
CA TRP A 7 9.37 13.77 23.78
C TRP A 7 9.30 15.24 24.17
N HIS A 8 9.47 16.12 23.20
CA HIS A 8 9.23 17.53 23.45
C HIS A 8 7.76 17.71 23.76
N ASP A 9 7.44 18.55 24.75
CA ASP A 9 6.08 18.98 25.14
C ASP A 9 5.45 19.84 24.03
N ILE A 10 5.48 19.38 22.79
CA ILE A 10 4.90 20.07 21.63
C ILE A 10 3.60 19.35 21.28
N SER A 11 2.50 20.01 21.62
CA SER A 11 1.16 19.55 21.19
C SER A 11 1.06 19.54 19.67
N PRO A 12 0.78 18.39 19.04
CA PRO A 12 0.64 18.32 17.59
C PRO A 12 -0.54 19.19 17.10
N GLU A 13 -0.35 19.81 15.94
CA GLU A 13 -1.37 20.61 15.25
C GLU A 13 -2.11 19.80 14.19
N LYS A 14 -1.54 18.69 13.77
CA LYS A 14 -2.11 17.83 12.72
C LYS A 14 -1.94 16.35 13.05
N ILE A 15 -2.93 15.59 12.62
CA ILE A 15 -2.77 14.16 12.40
C ILE A 15 -2.48 13.95 10.91
N VAL A 16 -1.38 13.27 10.59
CA VAL A 16 -1.02 12.92 9.23
C VAL A 16 -1.09 11.42 9.07
N MET A 17 -2.05 10.94 8.30
CA MET A 17 -2.09 9.55 7.86
C MET A 17 -1.17 9.39 6.66
N VAL A 18 -0.27 8.42 6.70
CA VAL A 18 0.65 8.13 5.60
C VAL A 18 0.32 6.76 5.01
N GLU A 19 -0.18 6.78 3.79
CA GLU A 19 -0.46 5.59 3.00
C GLU A 19 0.78 5.21 2.20
N HIS A 20 1.36 4.04 2.52
CA HIS A 20 2.60 3.62 1.89
C HIS A 20 2.37 3.10 0.45
N PHE A 21 3.43 3.14 -0.36
CA PHE A 21 3.47 2.57 -1.71
C PHE A 21 3.45 1.04 -1.67
N THR A 22 3.44 0.40 -2.84
CA THR A 22 3.45 -1.07 -2.95
C THR A 22 4.64 -1.68 -2.24
N ILE A 23 4.37 -2.61 -1.34
CA ILE A 23 5.36 -3.46 -0.67
C ILE A 23 4.95 -4.93 -0.83
N THR A 24 5.90 -5.84 -0.70
CA THR A 24 5.66 -7.29 -0.72
C THR A 24 6.30 -8.02 0.45
N SER A 25 7.07 -7.30 1.26
CA SER A 25 7.80 -7.83 2.42
C SER A 25 7.47 -7.06 3.69
N ASP A 26 7.44 -7.75 4.82
CA ASP A 26 7.36 -7.11 6.13
C ASP A 26 8.54 -6.16 6.39
N ALA A 27 9.72 -6.44 5.80
CA ALA A 27 10.88 -5.57 5.93
C ALA A 27 10.71 -4.19 5.25
N GLU A 28 9.74 -4.07 4.35
CA GLU A 28 9.39 -2.80 3.68
C GLU A 28 8.25 -2.05 4.41
N ALA A 29 7.60 -2.69 5.39
CA ALA A 29 6.47 -2.11 6.10
C ALA A 29 6.91 -0.96 7.05
N PRO A 30 6.07 0.05 7.29
CA PRO A 30 6.38 1.19 8.15
C PRO A 30 6.92 0.81 9.54
N THR A 31 6.40 -0.24 10.15
CA THR A 31 6.86 -0.70 11.48
C THR A 31 8.26 -1.31 11.46
N GLN A 32 8.81 -1.67 10.30
CA GLN A 32 10.12 -2.33 10.15
C GLN A 32 11.13 -1.49 9.36
N CYS A 33 10.66 -0.52 8.57
CA CYS A 33 11.48 0.21 7.62
C CYS A 33 11.75 1.65 8.10
N SER A 34 12.96 1.93 8.57
CA SER A 34 13.35 3.24 9.08
C SER A 34 13.20 4.43 8.10
N PRO A 35 13.28 4.29 6.76
CA PRO A 35 13.03 5.41 5.85
C PRO A 35 11.70 6.12 6.04
N TYR A 36 10.70 5.47 6.59
CA TYR A 36 9.42 6.13 6.90
C TYR A 36 9.52 7.18 8.01
N GLU A 37 10.52 7.11 8.87
CA GLU A 37 10.75 8.11 9.91
C GLU A 37 10.97 9.52 9.35
N ILE A 38 11.43 9.64 8.09
CA ILE A 38 11.60 10.92 7.41
C ILE A 38 10.27 11.67 7.21
N LEU A 39 9.15 10.96 7.23
CA LEU A 39 7.82 11.52 7.06
C LEU A 39 7.26 12.07 8.38
N VAL A 40 7.91 11.78 9.50
CA VAL A 40 7.54 12.32 10.81
C VAL A 40 8.06 13.74 10.93
N THR A 41 7.16 14.70 11.09
CA THR A 41 7.50 16.13 11.23
C THR A 41 7.13 16.65 12.60
N GLY A 42 7.83 17.70 13.07
CA GLY A 42 7.87 18.10 14.47
C GLY A 42 6.54 18.45 15.14
N ASN A 43 5.50 18.87 14.42
CA ASN A 43 4.21 19.28 14.97
C ASN A 43 3.06 18.36 14.54
N THR A 44 3.35 17.11 14.22
CA THR A 44 2.35 16.16 13.72
C THR A 44 2.31 14.90 14.55
N LEU A 45 1.11 14.36 14.75
CA LEU A 45 0.92 12.95 15.06
C LEU A 45 0.86 12.20 13.72
N THR A 46 1.88 11.41 13.42
CA THR A 46 1.94 10.67 12.16
C THR A 46 1.55 9.22 12.38
N ILE A 47 0.58 8.74 11.61
CA ILE A 47 0.05 7.38 11.68
C ILE A 47 0.29 6.70 10.34
N MET A 48 1.01 5.57 10.37
CA MET A 48 1.44 4.82 9.18
C MET A 48 1.06 3.34 9.35
N PRO A 49 -0.08 2.89 8.80
CA PRO A 49 -0.47 1.49 8.87
C PRO A 49 0.43 0.61 7.99
N ASP A 50 0.76 -0.60 8.46
CA ASP A 50 1.42 -1.62 7.64
C ASP A 50 0.50 -2.22 6.58
N TYR A 51 -0.80 -1.98 6.65
CA TYR A 51 -1.92 -2.62 5.96
C TYR A 51 -2.14 -4.08 6.35
N ILE A 52 -3.37 -4.56 6.09
CA ILE A 52 -3.71 -5.99 6.21
C ILE A 52 -2.79 -6.80 5.29
N GLY A 53 -2.31 -7.92 5.80
CA GLY A 53 -1.39 -8.83 5.10
C GLY A 53 0.08 -8.60 5.42
N TYR A 54 0.41 -7.62 6.29
CA TYR A 54 1.76 -7.38 6.78
C TYR A 54 1.82 -7.34 8.31
N GLY A 55 3.01 -7.42 8.87
CA GLY A 55 3.25 -7.38 10.31
C GLY A 55 2.46 -8.46 11.07
N LEU A 56 1.65 -8.05 12.02
CA LEU A 56 0.83 -8.96 12.83
C LEU A 56 -0.23 -9.71 12.00
N THR A 57 -0.64 -9.17 10.87
CA THR A 57 -1.64 -9.75 9.97
C THR A 57 -1.02 -10.48 8.77
N ARG A 58 0.29 -10.72 8.76
CA ARG A 58 1.02 -11.35 7.64
C ARG A 58 0.47 -12.69 7.16
N HIS A 59 -0.29 -13.38 8.01
CA HIS A 59 -0.95 -14.66 7.69
C HIS A 59 -2.21 -14.48 6.83
N LEU A 60 -2.65 -13.23 6.63
CA LEU A 60 -3.77 -12.88 5.76
C LEU A 60 -3.23 -12.42 4.39
N PRO A 61 -4.01 -12.59 3.32
CA PRO A 61 -3.68 -11.99 2.04
C PRO A 61 -3.77 -10.46 2.13
N HIS A 62 -2.85 -9.76 1.44
CA HIS A 62 -2.95 -8.31 1.30
C HIS A 62 -4.00 -7.95 0.24
N PRO A 63 -5.00 -7.11 0.57
CA PRO A 63 -6.05 -6.70 -0.37
C PRO A 63 -5.54 -5.60 -1.33
N TYR A 64 -4.52 -5.93 -2.13
CA TYR A 64 -3.86 -5.00 -3.03
C TYR A 64 -4.83 -4.36 -4.01
N LEU A 65 -4.87 -3.03 -4.07
CA LEU A 65 -5.79 -2.21 -4.86
C LEU A 65 -7.30 -2.40 -4.56
N ASN A 66 -7.67 -3.16 -3.54
CA ASN A 66 -9.02 -3.07 -2.98
C ASN A 66 -9.09 -1.82 -2.11
N HIS A 67 -9.26 -0.67 -2.75
CA HIS A 67 -9.19 0.63 -2.10
C HIS A 67 -10.23 0.83 -1.00
N GLU A 68 -11.41 0.22 -1.12
CA GLU A 68 -12.46 0.31 -0.09
C GLU A 68 -12.01 -0.37 1.21
N LEU A 69 -11.50 -1.59 1.12
CA LEU A 69 -10.99 -2.31 2.28
C LEU A 69 -9.72 -1.66 2.85
N CYS A 70 -8.83 -1.16 1.99
CA CYS A 70 -7.65 -0.44 2.43
C CYS A 70 -8.04 0.85 3.17
N ALA A 71 -8.99 1.63 2.65
CA ALA A 71 -9.45 2.84 3.33
C ALA A 71 -10.05 2.54 4.70
N THR A 72 -10.90 1.52 4.83
CA THR A 72 -11.46 1.09 6.11
C THR A 72 -10.35 0.72 7.10
N ASN A 73 -9.35 -0.05 6.66
CA ASN A 73 -8.21 -0.42 7.49
C ASN A 73 -7.41 0.82 7.95
N SER A 74 -7.22 1.80 7.07
CA SER A 74 -6.53 3.06 7.41
C SER A 74 -7.31 3.89 8.43
N ILE A 75 -8.64 3.94 8.33
CA ILE A 75 -9.48 4.60 9.33
C ILE A 75 -9.40 3.90 10.70
N ASP A 76 -9.39 2.57 10.71
CA ASP A 76 -9.21 1.80 11.96
C ASP A 76 -7.82 2.07 12.57
N ALA A 77 -6.78 2.16 11.72
CA ALA A 77 -5.43 2.51 12.17
C ALA A 77 -5.35 3.95 12.70
N LEU A 78 -6.08 4.89 12.11
CA LEU A 78 -6.20 6.26 12.61
C LEU A 78 -6.78 6.25 14.04
N ALA A 79 -7.87 5.55 14.25
CA ALA A 79 -8.51 5.45 15.56
C ALA A 79 -7.60 4.78 16.61
N ALA A 80 -6.93 3.68 16.23
CA ALA A 80 -6.00 2.97 17.11
C ALA A 80 -4.77 3.83 17.45
N GLY A 81 -4.19 4.50 16.46
CA GLY A 81 -3.03 5.37 16.66
C GLY A 81 -3.34 6.59 17.53
N TYR A 82 -4.51 7.17 17.34
CA TYR A 82 -4.97 8.25 18.22
C TYR A 82 -5.18 7.77 19.66
N THR A 83 -5.83 6.62 19.86
CA THR A 83 -6.03 6.03 21.18
C THR A 83 -4.70 5.78 21.90
N LEU A 84 -3.73 5.21 21.18
CA LEU A 84 -2.39 4.99 21.72
C LEU A 84 -1.70 6.30 22.09
N PHE A 85 -1.82 7.33 21.24
CA PHE A 85 -1.28 8.66 21.55
C PHE A 85 -1.89 9.21 22.83
N ASP A 86 -3.21 9.16 22.98
CA ASP A 86 -3.94 9.65 24.16
C ASP A 86 -3.52 8.92 25.46
N GLU A 87 -3.21 7.62 25.35
CA GLU A 87 -2.77 6.81 26.49
C GLU A 87 -1.31 7.06 26.91
N VAL A 88 -0.41 7.32 25.94
CA VAL A 88 1.04 7.30 26.23
C VAL A 88 1.72 8.64 26.12
N ALA A 89 1.12 9.63 25.43
CA ALA A 89 1.71 10.95 25.26
C ALA A 89 1.58 11.79 26.54
N SER A 90 2.58 12.62 26.80
CA SER A 90 2.54 13.63 27.88
C SER A 90 1.92 14.96 27.43
N CYS A 91 1.46 15.05 26.18
CA CYS A 91 0.84 16.22 25.60
C CYS A 91 -0.48 15.83 24.90
N GLU A 92 -1.33 16.80 24.68
CA GLU A 92 -2.58 16.67 23.93
C GLU A 92 -2.43 17.28 22.54
N LEU A 93 -3.33 16.94 21.62
CA LEU A 93 -3.46 17.69 20.37
C LEU A 93 -3.88 19.12 20.65
N LYS A 94 -3.49 20.09 19.83
CA LYS A 94 -3.99 21.47 19.93
C LYS A 94 -5.50 21.49 19.70
N GLU A 95 -6.18 22.48 20.27
CA GLU A 95 -7.64 22.61 20.16
C GLU A 95 -8.14 22.66 18.70
N ASP A 96 -7.37 23.29 17.83
CA ASP A 96 -7.65 23.48 16.40
C ASP A 96 -6.95 22.44 15.48
N TRP A 97 -6.58 21.29 16.02
CA TRP A 97 -5.96 20.22 15.22
C TRP A 97 -6.84 19.76 14.06
N THR A 98 -6.21 19.32 13.00
CA THR A 98 -6.89 18.78 11.81
C THR A 98 -6.21 17.49 11.33
N THR A 99 -6.89 16.73 10.46
CA THR A 99 -6.37 15.49 9.89
C THR A 99 -6.23 15.62 8.38
N CYS A 100 -5.12 15.10 7.86
CA CYS A 100 -4.95 14.91 6.44
C CYS A 100 -4.38 13.51 6.15
N VAL A 101 -4.53 13.08 4.91
CA VAL A 101 -3.94 11.82 4.42
C VAL A 101 -3.03 12.10 3.22
N ILE A 102 -1.87 11.46 3.21
CA ILE A 102 -0.91 11.54 2.11
C ILE A 102 -0.54 10.14 1.63
N GLY A 103 -0.27 10.00 0.35
CA GLY A 103 0.18 8.71 -0.19
C GLY A 103 0.62 8.78 -1.63
N ALA A 104 1.45 7.83 -2.03
CA ALA A 104 1.98 7.73 -3.38
C ALA A 104 1.82 6.30 -3.93
N SER A 105 1.68 6.15 -5.25
CA SER A 105 1.47 4.86 -5.91
C SER A 105 0.25 4.13 -5.33
N GLN A 106 0.35 2.90 -4.82
CA GLN A 106 -0.73 2.23 -4.08
C GLN A 106 -1.30 3.15 -3.00
N GLY A 107 -0.42 3.77 -2.20
CA GLY A 107 -0.82 4.71 -1.17
C GLY A 107 -1.56 5.94 -1.69
N GLY A 108 -1.25 6.39 -2.91
CA GLY A 108 -2.02 7.45 -3.58
C GLY A 108 -3.47 7.03 -3.84
N GLY A 109 -3.68 5.79 -4.30
CA GLY A 109 -5.02 5.21 -4.45
C GLY A 109 -5.75 5.10 -3.10
N ASN A 110 -5.06 4.62 -2.07
CA ASN A 110 -5.62 4.49 -0.73
C ASN A 110 -5.95 5.87 -0.11
N ALA A 111 -5.06 6.86 -0.25
CA ALA A 111 -5.31 8.21 0.24
C ALA A 111 -6.57 8.84 -0.38
N LEU A 112 -6.78 8.63 -1.68
CA LEU A 112 -8.01 9.09 -2.34
C LEU A 112 -9.24 8.29 -1.89
N ALA A 113 -9.09 7.01 -1.59
CA ALA A 113 -10.17 6.18 -1.05
C ALA A 113 -10.55 6.59 0.38
N VAL A 114 -9.57 6.93 1.23
CA VAL A 114 -9.82 7.53 2.55
C VAL A 114 -10.57 8.85 2.42
N HIS A 115 -10.15 9.71 1.48
CA HIS A 115 -10.87 10.98 1.22
C HIS A 115 -12.32 10.72 0.82
N LYS A 116 -12.54 9.81 -0.13
CA LYS A 116 -13.89 9.40 -0.54
C LYS A 116 -14.71 8.86 0.64
N PHE A 117 -14.09 8.06 1.51
CA PHE A 117 -14.76 7.56 2.71
C PHE A 117 -15.20 8.72 3.60
N MET A 118 -14.34 9.69 3.85
CA MET A 118 -14.67 10.87 4.66
C MET A 118 -15.79 11.70 4.02
N ASP A 119 -15.76 11.93 2.71
CA ASP A 119 -16.81 12.66 1.98
C ASP A 119 -18.17 11.97 2.05
N THR A 120 -18.19 10.64 2.05
CA THR A 120 -19.44 9.86 2.09
C THR A 120 -19.91 9.53 3.49
N ASN A 121 -19.10 9.80 4.52
CA ASN A 121 -19.42 9.61 5.93
C ASN A 121 -19.07 10.88 6.73
N PRO A 122 -19.88 11.92 6.61
CA PRO A 122 -19.56 13.23 7.17
C PRO A 122 -19.41 13.22 8.70
N GLU A 123 -20.02 12.27 9.40
CA GLU A 123 -19.85 12.08 10.84
C GLU A 123 -18.42 11.68 11.21
N TYR A 124 -17.75 10.88 10.35
CA TYR A 124 -16.34 10.56 10.53
C TYR A 124 -15.45 11.76 10.20
N ALA A 125 -15.75 12.46 9.12
CA ALA A 125 -15.00 13.66 8.72
C ALA A 125 -15.05 14.74 9.80
N GLU A 126 -16.20 14.92 10.47
CA GLU A 126 -16.37 15.87 11.57
C GLU A 126 -15.57 15.44 12.81
N VAL A 127 -15.69 14.18 13.24
CA VAL A 127 -14.96 13.63 14.40
C VAL A 127 -13.46 13.75 14.22
N TRP A 128 -12.96 13.41 13.03
CA TRP A 128 -11.54 13.45 12.72
C TRP A 128 -11.06 14.80 12.17
N LYS A 129 -11.92 15.81 12.10
CA LYS A 129 -11.58 17.15 11.55
C LYS A 129 -10.78 17.04 10.25
N PHE A 130 -11.28 16.18 9.33
CA PHE A 130 -10.61 15.87 8.09
C PHE A 130 -10.62 17.05 7.12
N GLU A 131 -9.46 17.44 6.60
CA GLU A 131 -9.34 18.61 5.73
C GLU A 131 -9.07 18.26 4.27
N TYR A 132 -8.05 17.41 4.00
CA TYR A 132 -7.59 17.16 2.64
C TYR A 132 -6.78 15.88 2.51
N SER A 133 -6.57 15.50 1.24
CA SER A 133 -5.63 14.44 0.87
C SER A 133 -4.60 14.92 -0.14
N TYR A 134 -3.39 14.35 -0.06
CA TYR A 134 -2.38 14.40 -1.11
C TYR A 134 -2.20 13.00 -1.69
N ALA A 135 -2.81 12.77 -2.84
CA ALA A 135 -2.77 11.50 -3.54
C ALA A 135 -1.88 11.63 -4.79
N ALA A 136 -0.69 11.01 -4.76
CA ALA A 136 0.29 11.11 -5.84
C ALA A 136 0.39 9.81 -6.63
N ALA A 137 0.33 9.89 -7.96
CA ALA A 137 0.62 8.80 -8.91
C ALA A 137 -0.10 7.46 -8.60
N GLY A 138 -1.32 7.52 -8.05
CA GLY A 138 -2.09 6.36 -7.64
C GLY A 138 -2.85 5.71 -8.80
N PRO A 139 -3.19 4.40 -8.67
CA PRO A 139 -4.03 3.69 -9.61
C PRO A 139 -5.52 4.06 -9.40
N TYR A 140 -5.87 5.33 -9.65
CA TYR A 140 -7.21 5.87 -9.40
C TYR A 140 -8.30 5.25 -10.27
N ASN A 141 -7.93 4.68 -11.40
CA ASN A 141 -8.76 3.86 -12.25
C ASN A 141 -7.96 2.61 -12.62
N PRO A 142 -8.06 1.52 -11.85
CA PRO A 142 -7.29 0.29 -12.09
C PRO A 142 -7.50 -0.27 -13.48
N SER A 143 -8.74 -0.27 -14.00
CA SER A 143 -9.05 -0.79 -15.33
C SER A 143 -8.31 -0.02 -16.44
N LEU A 144 -8.38 1.32 -16.40
CA LEU A 144 -7.66 2.16 -17.35
C LEU A 144 -6.14 2.02 -17.21
N THR A 145 -5.65 1.88 -15.99
CA THR A 145 -4.22 1.67 -15.73
C THR A 145 -3.75 0.38 -16.40
N MET A 146 -4.47 -0.72 -16.19
CA MET A 146 -4.14 -2.02 -16.80
C MET A 146 -4.25 -1.97 -18.33
N GLU A 147 -5.30 -1.35 -18.88
CA GLU A 147 -5.45 -1.15 -20.33
C GLU A 147 -4.22 -0.44 -20.93
N LYS A 148 -3.75 0.63 -20.29
CA LYS A 148 -2.57 1.37 -20.75
C LYS A 148 -1.26 0.56 -20.64
N TYR A 149 -1.14 -0.30 -19.64
CA TYR A 149 -0.02 -1.24 -19.60
C TYR A 149 -0.06 -2.23 -20.75
N PHE A 150 -1.22 -2.84 -21.03
CA PHE A 150 -1.39 -3.76 -22.16
C PHE A 150 -1.13 -3.10 -23.51
N GLU A 151 -1.66 -1.89 -23.73
CA GLU A 151 -1.38 -1.10 -24.95
C GLU A 151 0.12 -0.86 -25.15
N LYS A 152 0.86 -0.65 -24.05
CA LYS A 152 2.29 -0.37 -24.07
C LYS A 152 3.13 -1.61 -24.39
N GLY A 153 2.59 -2.79 -24.11
CA GLY A 153 3.22 -4.09 -24.37
C GLY A 153 4.46 -4.40 -23.53
N LYS A 154 4.86 -3.48 -22.64
CA LYS A 154 6.02 -3.67 -21.75
C LYS A 154 5.85 -2.91 -20.44
N THR A 155 6.49 -3.39 -19.38
CA THR A 155 6.53 -2.74 -18.07
C THR A 155 7.85 -3.00 -17.36
N SER A 156 8.36 -1.99 -16.66
CA SER A 156 9.50 -2.14 -15.75
C SER A 156 9.08 -2.68 -14.37
N TYR A 157 7.79 -2.85 -14.14
CA TYR A 157 7.25 -3.27 -12.84
C TYR A 157 6.23 -4.41 -12.99
N PRO A 158 6.68 -5.60 -13.48
CA PRO A 158 5.78 -6.71 -13.83
C PRO A 158 5.02 -7.30 -12.65
N LEU A 159 5.52 -7.17 -11.41
CA LEU A 159 4.86 -7.74 -10.24
C LEU A 159 3.43 -7.20 -10.03
N VAL A 160 3.11 -6.00 -10.53
CA VAL A 160 1.79 -5.38 -10.38
C VAL A 160 0.69 -6.26 -10.97
N TYR A 161 0.94 -6.97 -12.08
CA TYR A 161 -0.06 -7.83 -12.72
C TYR A 161 -0.50 -8.99 -11.84
N PRO A 162 0.39 -9.93 -11.47
CA PRO A 162 0.00 -11.08 -10.66
C PRO A 162 -0.48 -10.63 -9.27
N PHE A 163 0.13 -9.61 -8.70
CA PHE A 163 -0.27 -9.11 -7.39
C PHE A 163 -1.69 -8.54 -7.40
N THR A 164 -2.03 -7.73 -8.42
CA THR A 164 -3.39 -7.20 -8.59
C THR A 164 -4.39 -8.31 -8.86
N LEU A 165 -4.13 -9.19 -9.83
CA LEU A 165 -5.08 -10.23 -10.21
C LEU A 165 -5.38 -11.18 -9.05
N LYS A 166 -4.35 -11.66 -8.35
CA LYS A 166 -4.52 -12.53 -7.18
C LYS A 166 -5.31 -11.85 -6.06
N SER A 167 -5.00 -10.61 -5.78
CA SER A 167 -5.74 -9.84 -4.78
C SER A 167 -7.20 -9.63 -5.18
N MET A 168 -7.48 -9.32 -6.45
CA MET A 168 -8.85 -9.13 -6.94
C MET A 168 -9.65 -10.43 -6.94
N MET A 169 -9.04 -11.55 -7.30
CA MET A 169 -9.70 -12.87 -7.20
C MET A 169 -10.09 -13.21 -5.76
N GLN A 170 -9.25 -12.88 -4.80
CA GLN A 170 -9.52 -13.07 -3.37
C GLN A 170 -10.56 -12.09 -2.82
N SER A 171 -10.51 -10.83 -3.26
CA SER A 171 -11.40 -9.77 -2.79
C SER A 171 -12.81 -9.86 -3.38
N TYR A 172 -12.93 -10.37 -4.61
CA TYR A 172 -14.18 -10.41 -5.37
C TYR A 172 -14.47 -11.81 -5.94
N PRO A 173 -14.57 -12.86 -5.08
CA PRO A 173 -14.76 -14.24 -5.53
C PRO A 173 -16.07 -14.44 -6.31
N ASP A 174 -17.10 -13.68 -5.99
CA ASP A 174 -18.40 -13.76 -6.70
C ASP A 174 -18.32 -13.26 -8.16
N ILE A 175 -17.36 -12.39 -8.45
CA ILE A 175 -17.17 -11.81 -9.80
C ILE A 175 -16.08 -12.57 -10.55
N LEU A 176 -14.95 -12.81 -9.91
CA LEU A 176 -13.75 -13.34 -10.55
C LEU A 176 -13.53 -14.84 -10.32
N GLY A 177 -14.19 -15.45 -9.32
CA GLY A 177 -14.05 -16.87 -9.01
C GLY A 177 -14.56 -17.84 -10.09
N LYS A 178 -15.21 -17.31 -11.15
CA LYS A 178 -15.56 -18.08 -12.35
C LYS A 178 -14.39 -18.27 -13.33
N TYR A 179 -13.32 -17.51 -13.17
CA TYR A 179 -12.12 -17.60 -13.99
C TYR A 179 -11.06 -18.41 -13.25
N THR A 180 -10.34 -19.24 -13.99
CA THR A 180 -9.20 -19.97 -13.45
C THR A 180 -7.89 -19.19 -13.67
N GLU A 181 -6.85 -19.56 -12.96
CA GLU A 181 -5.55 -18.94 -13.17
C GLU A 181 -4.99 -19.25 -14.58
N GLU A 182 -5.31 -20.44 -15.14
CA GLU A 182 -4.96 -20.84 -16.50
C GLU A 182 -5.62 -19.94 -17.57
N GLU A 183 -6.76 -19.33 -17.26
CA GLU A 183 -7.41 -18.37 -18.15
C GLU A 183 -6.85 -16.96 -18.02
N MET A 184 -6.20 -16.65 -16.89
CA MET A 184 -5.74 -15.29 -16.57
C MET A 184 -4.24 -15.09 -16.78
N PHE A 185 -3.44 -16.16 -16.74
CA PHE A 185 -2.00 -16.07 -16.82
C PHE A 185 -1.45 -16.89 -18.01
N SER A 186 -0.30 -16.47 -18.52
CA SER A 186 0.38 -17.20 -19.57
C SER A 186 0.98 -18.52 -19.07
N ASP A 187 1.25 -19.44 -20.01
CA ASP A 187 1.89 -20.72 -19.69
C ASP A 187 3.26 -20.54 -19.03
N GLU A 188 4.01 -19.53 -19.42
CA GLU A 188 5.31 -19.18 -18.83
C GLU A 188 5.16 -18.76 -17.37
N TYR A 189 4.15 -17.95 -17.06
CA TYR A 189 3.85 -17.57 -15.67
C TYR A 189 3.44 -18.80 -14.85
N LEU A 190 2.56 -19.64 -15.39
CA LEU A 190 2.06 -20.84 -14.71
C LEU A 190 3.18 -21.84 -14.38
N GLN A 191 4.24 -21.94 -15.20
CA GLN A 191 5.41 -22.74 -14.90
C GLN A 191 6.20 -22.24 -13.67
N MET A 192 6.10 -20.96 -13.34
CA MET A 192 6.78 -20.34 -12.20
C MET A 192 5.83 -20.08 -11.02
N LYS A 193 4.56 -20.39 -11.18
CA LYS A 193 3.48 -20.02 -10.26
C LYS A 193 3.81 -20.31 -8.80
N ASP A 194 4.19 -21.53 -8.47
CA ASP A 194 4.45 -21.93 -7.08
C ASP A 194 5.58 -21.12 -6.44
N THR A 195 6.59 -20.74 -7.23
CA THR A 195 7.67 -19.87 -6.75
C THR A 195 7.18 -18.45 -6.53
N ILE A 196 6.41 -17.93 -7.46
CA ILE A 196 5.87 -16.56 -7.37
C ILE A 196 4.89 -16.47 -6.18
N ASP A 197 4.02 -17.44 -6.03
CA ASP A 197 3.09 -17.52 -4.91
C ASP A 197 3.83 -17.55 -3.57
N TYR A 198 4.84 -18.40 -3.45
CA TYR A 198 5.68 -18.43 -2.26
C TYR A 198 6.35 -17.07 -1.98
N MET A 199 6.83 -16.40 -3.00
CA MET A 199 7.44 -15.07 -2.84
C MET A 199 6.44 -14.03 -2.27
N PHE A 200 5.22 -14.01 -2.79
CA PHE A 200 4.18 -13.10 -2.31
C PHE A 200 3.64 -13.48 -0.92
N GLU A 201 3.41 -14.76 -0.67
CA GLU A 201 2.77 -15.23 0.55
C GLU A 201 3.72 -15.22 1.75
N SER A 202 5.00 -15.50 1.54
CA SER A 202 5.97 -15.56 2.62
C SER A 202 6.27 -14.20 3.26
N LYS A 203 6.01 -13.10 2.56
CA LYS A 203 6.34 -11.73 2.98
C LYS A 203 7.83 -11.50 3.31
N ASN A 204 8.70 -12.32 2.73
CA ASN A 204 10.15 -12.29 2.96
C ASN A 204 10.93 -11.67 1.79
N PHE A 205 10.28 -11.43 0.65
CA PHE A 205 10.89 -10.90 -0.55
C PHE A 205 10.38 -9.49 -0.81
N THR A 206 11.31 -8.56 -0.97
CA THR A 206 11.01 -7.18 -1.30
C THR A 206 10.42 -7.03 -2.69
N THR A 207 9.73 -5.93 -2.93
CA THR A 207 9.22 -5.59 -4.26
C THR A 207 10.32 -5.60 -5.33
N ALA A 208 11.52 -5.15 -5.00
CA ALA A 208 12.66 -5.16 -5.92
C ALA A 208 13.11 -6.58 -6.27
N GLU A 209 13.21 -7.47 -5.27
CA GLU A 209 13.61 -8.87 -5.48
C GLU A 209 12.60 -9.65 -6.34
N ILE A 210 11.30 -9.46 -6.08
CA ILE A 210 10.25 -10.10 -6.88
C ILE A 210 10.27 -9.56 -8.31
N ASN A 211 10.36 -8.25 -8.49
CA ASN A 211 10.42 -7.64 -9.82
C ASN A 211 11.62 -8.10 -10.62
N GLU A 212 12.81 -8.12 -10.01
CA GLU A 212 14.02 -8.63 -10.66
C GLU A 212 13.90 -10.11 -11.05
N GLY A 213 13.31 -10.93 -10.18
CA GLY A 213 13.03 -12.33 -10.44
C GLY A 213 12.09 -12.54 -11.63
N LEU A 214 11.00 -11.77 -11.68
CA LEU A 214 10.05 -11.82 -12.79
C LEU A 214 10.69 -11.34 -14.10
N LEU A 215 11.40 -10.23 -14.09
CA LEU A 215 12.07 -9.69 -15.28
C LEU A 215 13.12 -10.68 -15.85
N LYS A 216 13.91 -11.31 -15.00
CA LYS A 216 14.90 -12.31 -15.44
C LYS A 216 14.25 -13.51 -16.13
N ASN A 217 13.12 -13.98 -15.61
CA ASN A 217 12.46 -15.18 -16.14
C ASN A 217 11.57 -14.84 -17.35
N LEU A 218 10.98 -13.67 -17.40
CA LEU A 218 10.19 -13.23 -18.56
C LEU A 218 11.05 -12.81 -19.74
N ARG A 219 12.32 -12.45 -19.55
CA ARG A 219 13.28 -12.20 -20.64
C ARG A 219 13.47 -13.38 -21.57
N ILE A 220 13.16 -14.60 -21.15
CA ILE A 220 13.23 -15.80 -21.99
C ILE A 220 12.12 -15.83 -23.04
N THR A 221 11.05 -15.06 -22.83
CA THR A 221 9.86 -15.03 -23.70
C THR A 221 9.69 -13.71 -24.46
N VAL A 222 10.45 -12.69 -24.13
CA VAL A 222 10.48 -11.43 -24.86
C VAL A 222 11.56 -11.52 -25.94
N ASP A 223 11.21 -11.07 -27.15
CA ASP A 223 12.06 -11.08 -28.34
C ASP A 223 13.54 -10.81 -28.02
N GLU A 224 14.43 -11.77 -28.33
CA GLU A 224 15.88 -11.70 -28.09
C GLU A 224 16.55 -10.46 -28.72
N ASN A 225 15.82 -9.72 -29.56
CA ASN A 225 16.28 -8.51 -30.23
C ASN A 225 15.98 -7.21 -29.44
N LEU A 226 15.28 -7.27 -28.31
CA LEU A 226 15.06 -6.09 -27.48
C LEU A 226 16.30 -5.77 -26.63
N SER A 227 16.79 -4.55 -26.74
CA SER A 227 17.85 -4.03 -25.88
C SER A 227 17.38 -3.89 -24.43
N ASP A 228 18.31 -3.88 -23.48
CA ASP A 228 17.99 -3.65 -22.07
C ASP A 228 17.19 -2.36 -21.84
N ASP A 229 17.45 -1.30 -22.63
CA ASP A 229 16.73 -0.01 -22.58
C ASP A 229 15.31 -0.10 -23.12
N GLU A 230 14.95 -1.15 -23.88
CA GLU A 230 13.60 -1.36 -24.42
C GLU A 230 12.75 -2.27 -23.50
N ILE A 231 13.36 -2.93 -22.53
CA ILE A 231 12.71 -3.79 -21.55
C ILE A 231 12.32 -2.98 -20.29
N TYR A 232 12.97 -1.83 -20.05
CA TYR A 232 12.76 -0.97 -18.88
C TYR A 232 11.89 0.25 -19.14
#